data_b6a54b6af1f3b4228da3e15f8264d9ce
#
_entry.id   b6a54b6af1f3b4228da3e15f8264d9ce
#
_cell.length_a   1.000
_cell.length_b   1.000
_cell.length_c   1.000
_cell.angle_alpha   90.00
_cell.angle_beta   90.00
_cell.angle_gamma   90.00
#
_symmetry.space_group_name_H-M   'P 1'
#
loop_
_entity.id
_entity.type
_entity.pdbx_description
1 polymer ?
#
loop_
_entity_poly.entity_id
_entity_poly.type
_entity_poly.pdbx_seq_one_letter_code
_entity_poly.pdbx_strand_id
1 'polypeptide(L)'
;MADFDKINIDAVSYNVKDTTARQQIADEIAAREQADTQLQQAIAAEQSAREQAITAEQTARKQADNKLQNDIDKLHDVARPKKYLFVGDSYSMGEGAGVSPGMGWAQKVPQILGLASGDYYTACQGGYGFSRIGYKFADLVTTVSPTIPTPADITDIYVFGGYNDNDYSGNTIMADIASFAGLCKTNFPNAVVHVGMIAWSPDRQVRANIANNVLPAYAACGESNCAYLPGCEQIMHNYTLFSSDNIHPNDAGYQLLAGAIVSAIKTGAYAAQFAYNSIELAPAGIATKYSWGGFSECIYANTWTLAKADDQRLTVTCASQTIKGDTKYSIGTLSTKYGRPYDVAMACQAMTTGYVVGDGGFHKINCQMMVKGTDLSIQNVTLPDTGAYVDLTGVTQIALQIPTFTMCPLFV
;
A
#
# COMPACT_ATOMS: atom_id res chain seq x y z
N MET A 1 -46.48 -46.10 31.37
CA MET A 1 -47.60 -46.07 32.30
C MET A 1 -48.49 -47.24 31.93
N ALA A 2 -48.86 -48.09 32.91
CA ALA A 2 -49.83 -49.15 32.68
C ALA A 2 -51.22 -48.51 32.45
N ASP A 3 -51.82 -48.85 31.34
CA ASP A 3 -53.12 -48.31 30.93
C ASP A 3 -54.22 -49.01 31.74
N PHE A 4 -54.65 -48.42 32.86
CA PHE A 4 -55.80 -48.94 33.62
C PHE A 4 -57.10 -48.47 32.95
N ASP A 5 -57.51 -49.18 31.92
CA ASP A 5 -58.76 -48.91 31.21
C ASP A 5 -59.99 -49.36 32.01
N LYS A 6 -59.82 -50.11 33.05
CA LYS A 6 -60.96 -50.69 33.82
C LYS A 6 -60.64 -50.82 35.30
N ILE A 7 -61.59 -50.45 36.12
CA ILE A 7 -61.59 -50.76 37.57
C ILE A 7 -62.67 -51.79 37.82
N ASN A 8 -62.32 -52.89 38.48
CA ASN A 8 -63.25 -53.93 38.88
C ASN A 8 -63.60 -53.74 40.34
N ILE A 9 -64.90 -53.52 40.62
CA ILE A 9 -65.47 -53.45 41.99
C ILE A 9 -66.56 -54.48 42.04
N ASP A 10 -66.53 -55.40 42.97
CA ASP A 10 -67.55 -56.46 43.19
C ASP A 10 -67.93 -57.24 41.91
N ALA A 11 -66.90 -57.67 41.14
CA ALA A 11 -67.00 -58.37 39.89
C ALA A 11 -67.63 -57.58 38.72
N VAL A 12 -67.90 -56.31 38.92
CA VAL A 12 -68.39 -55.43 37.88
C VAL A 12 -67.24 -54.59 37.35
N SER A 13 -67.02 -54.63 36.01
CA SER A 13 -65.96 -53.90 35.35
C SER A 13 -66.46 -52.51 34.92
N TYR A 14 -65.86 -51.46 35.44
CA TYR A 14 -66.14 -50.08 35.11
C TYR A 14 -65.06 -49.53 34.16
N ASN A 15 -65.49 -48.94 33.07
CA ASN A 15 -64.58 -48.21 32.18
C ASN A 15 -64.23 -46.84 32.81
N VAL A 16 -62.99 -46.68 33.24
CA VAL A 16 -62.52 -45.38 33.69
C VAL A 16 -61.83 -44.70 32.53
N LYS A 17 -62.66 -44.12 31.69
CA LYS A 17 -62.15 -43.24 30.65
C LYS A 17 -62.32 -41.77 31.08
N ASP A 18 -61.42 -41.30 31.92
CA ASP A 18 -61.32 -39.84 32.11
C ASP A 18 -60.55 -39.21 30.94
N THR A 19 -61.27 -39.11 29.80
CA THR A 19 -60.74 -38.49 28.58
C THR A 19 -60.39 -37.05 28.79
N THR A 20 -61.09 -36.34 29.73
CA THR A 20 -60.81 -34.95 30.02
C THR A 20 -59.49 -34.78 30.75
N ALA A 21 -59.24 -35.57 31.79
CA ALA A 21 -57.95 -35.52 32.52
C ALA A 21 -56.77 -35.90 31.61
N ARG A 22 -56.93 -36.90 30.76
CA ARG A 22 -55.88 -37.29 29.77
C ARG A 22 -55.60 -36.15 28.78
N GLN A 23 -56.64 -35.47 28.31
CA GLN A 23 -56.47 -34.33 27.39
C GLN A 23 -55.79 -33.16 28.09
N GLN A 24 -56.20 -32.86 29.36
CA GLN A 24 -55.54 -31.80 30.15
C GLN A 24 -54.05 -32.08 30.38
N ILE A 25 -53.67 -33.34 30.66
CA ILE A 25 -52.25 -33.72 30.81
C ILE A 25 -51.52 -33.58 29.46
N ALA A 26 -52.13 -33.96 28.35
CA ALA A 26 -51.50 -33.82 27.05
C ALA A 26 -51.30 -32.33 26.67
N ASP A 27 -52.27 -31.50 26.94
CA ASP A 27 -52.22 -30.05 26.71
C ASP A 27 -51.15 -29.39 27.60
N GLU A 28 -51.01 -29.80 28.86
CA GLU A 28 -49.99 -29.35 29.82
C GLU A 28 -48.59 -29.75 29.33
N ILE A 29 -48.43 -30.99 28.87
CA ILE A 29 -47.14 -31.48 28.31
C ILE A 29 -46.76 -30.64 27.10
N ALA A 30 -47.66 -30.44 26.17
CA ALA A 30 -47.42 -29.63 24.97
C ALA A 30 -47.07 -28.15 25.29
N ALA A 31 -47.75 -27.57 26.28
CA ALA A 31 -47.44 -26.23 26.76
C ALA A 31 -46.06 -26.12 27.35
N ARG A 32 -45.62 -27.11 28.15
CA ARG A 32 -44.28 -27.19 28.75
C ARG A 32 -43.21 -27.36 27.66
N GLU A 33 -43.40 -28.26 26.71
CA GLU A 33 -42.47 -28.47 25.60
C GLU A 33 -42.30 -27.21 24.80
N GLN A 34 -43.38 -26.47 24.56
CA GLN A 34 -43.34 -25.18 23.88
C GLN A 34 -42.56 -24.12 24.69
N ALA A 35 -42.83 -24.03 26.00
CA ALA A 35 -42.11 -23.11 26.90
C ALA A 35 -40.63 -23.45 27.00
N ASP A 36 -40.24 -24.73 27.08
CA ASP A 36 -38.85 -25.16 27.07
C ASP A 36 -38.14 -24.81 25.79
N THR A 37 -38.81 -24.99 24.63
CA THR A 37 -38.27 -24.59 23.33
C THR A 37 -38.03 -23.09 23.26
N GLN A 38 -38.96 -22.28 23.73
CA GLN A 38 -38.81 -20.81 23.78
C GLN A 38 -37.68 -20.39 24.69
N LEU A 39 -37.55 -21.04 25.85
CA LEU A 39 -36.45 -20.78 26.79
C LEU A 39 -35.09 -21.11 26.20
N GLN A 40 -34.97 -22.25 25.53
CA GLN A 40 -33.72 -22.63 24.84
C GLN A 40 -33.35 -21.61 23.74
N GLN A 41 -34.33 -21.15 22.97
CA GLN A 41 -34.09 -20.10 21.95
C GLN A 41 -33.65 -18.76 22.59
N ALA A 42 -34.26 -18.38 23.71
CA ALA A 42 -33.89 -17.17 24.42
C ALA A 42 -32.45 -17.25 24.98
N ILE A 43 -32.08 -18.39 25.57
CA ILE A 43 -30.73 -18.66 26.08
C ILE A 43 -29.70 -18.57 24.94
N ALA A 44 -29.97 -19.18 23.79
CA ALA A 44 -29.07 -19.14 22.63
C ALA A 44 -28.91 -17.72 22.09
N ALA A 45 -30.01 -16.95 22.03
CA ALA A 45 -29.96 -15.55 21.61
C ALA A 45 -29.14 -14.67 22.56
N GLU A 46 -29.31 -14.85 23.89
CA GLU A 46 -28.53 -14.13 24.90
C GLU A 46 -27.04 -14.49 24.84
N GLN A 47 -26.71 -15.76 24.67
CA GLN A 47 -25.31 -16.20 24.49
C GLN A 47 -24.67 -15.53 23.29
N SER A 48 -25.33 -15.53 22.14
CA SER A 48 -24.86 -14.85 20.94
C SER A 48 -24.65 -13.36 21.15
N ALA A 49 -25.61 -12.69 21.80
CA ALA A 49 -25.50 -11.27 22.10
C ALA A 49 -24.32 -10.95 23.04
N ARG A 50 -24.08 -11.78 24.04
CA ARG A 50 -22.92 -11.65 24.94
C ARG A 50 -21.59 -11.84 24.20
N GLU A 51 -21.47 -12.83 23.34
CA GLU A 51 -20.26 -13.06 22.54
C GLU A 51 -19.96 -11.88 21.62
N GLN A 52 -20.98 -11.32 20.98
CA GLN A 52 -20.84 -10.12 20.15
C GLN A 52 -20.42 -8.90 20.99
N ALA A 53 -20.99 -8.70 22.16
CA ALA A 53 -20.64 -7.61 23.06
C ALA A 53 -19.18 -7.73 23.57
N ILE A 54 -18.73 -8.94 23.93
CA ILE A 54 -17.34 -9.21 24.34
C ILE A 54 -16.38 -8.91 23.18
N THR A 55 -16.69 -9.35 21.97
CA THR A 55 -15.86 -9.11 20.79
C THR A 55 -15.76 -7.61 20.48
N ALA A 56 -16.87 -6.88 20.57
CA ALA A 56 -16.91 -5.45 20.38
C ALA A 56 -16.08 -4.71 21.44
N GLU A 57 -16.20 -5.09 22.71
CA GLU A 57 -15.40 -4.50 23.80
C GLU A 57 -13.91 -4.78 23.64
N GLN A 58 -13.52 -6.00 23.28
CA GLN A 58 -12.12 -6.35 23.04
C GLN A 58 -11.53 -5.51 21.90
N THR A 59 -12.30 -5.31 20.83
CA THR A 59 -11.90 -4.47 19.69
C THR A 59 -11.73 -3.02 20.11
N ALA A 60 -12.69 -2.47 20.86
CA ALA A 60 -12.62 -1.11 21.37
C ALA A 60 -11.44 -0.88 22.31
N ARG A 61 -11.16 -1.83 23.20
CA ARG A 61 -9.99 -1.79 24.10
C ARG A 61 -8.69 -1.79 23.31
N LYS A 62 -8.55 -2.70 22.32
CA LYS A 62 -7.35 -2.75 21.48
C LYS A 62 -7.12 -1.44 20.72
N GLN A 63 -8.19 -0.80 20.23
CA GLN A 63 -8.09 0.50 19.57
C GLN A 63 -7.67 1.61 20.56
N ALA A 64 -8.23 1.61 21.78
CA ALA A 64 -7.87 2.57 22.82
C ALA A 64 -6.41 2.39 23.28
N ASP A 65 -5.95 1.16 23.44
CA ASP A 65 -4.57 0.85 23.83
C ASP A 65 -3.59 1.30 22.73
N ASN A 66 -3.90 1.05 21.47
CA ASN A 66 -3.09 1.52 20.34
C ASN A 66 -3.03 3.05 20.29
N LYS A 67 -4.17 3.72 20.52
CA LYS A 67 -4.21 5.17 20.60
C LYS A 67 -3.37 5.70 21.74
N LEU A 68 -3.51 5.11 22.94
CA LEU A 68 -2.73 5.49 24.10
C LEU A 68 -1.22 5.28 23.87
N GLN A 69 -0.83 4.16 23.27
CA GLN A 69 0.56 3.91 22.91
C GLN A 69 1.09 4.98 21.96
N ASN A 70 0.33 5.32 20.91
CA ASN A 70 0.71 6.38 19.97
C ASN A 70 0.83 7.76 20.66
N ASP A 71 -0.03 8.05 21.65
CA ASP A 71 0.04 9.32 22.38
C ASP A 71 1.24 9.32 23.37
N ILE A 72 1.57 8.19 23.97
CA ILE A 72 2.79 7.99 24.77
C ILE A 72 4.03 8.16 23.90
N ASP A 73 4.05 7.56 22.72
CA ASP A 73 5.18 7.67 21.78
C ASP A 73 5.40 9.13 21.35
N LYS A 74 4.33 9.88 21.08
CA LYS A 74 4.41 11.32 20.80
C LYS A 74 4.95 12.14 21.98
N LEU A 75 4.55 11.82 23.21
CA LEU A 75 5.08 12.48 24.40
C LEU A 75 6.56 12.15 24.62
N HIS A 76 6.99 10.94 24.33
CA HIS A 76 8.40 10.56 24.32
C HIS A 76 9.18 11.30 23.26
N ASP A 77 8.60 11.52 22.09
CA ASP A 77 9.20 12.24 20.95
C ASP A 77 9.48 13.72 21.26
N VAL A 78 8.61 14.34 22.06
CA VAL A 78 8.77 15.74 22.49
C VAL A 78 9.80 15.89 23.63
N ALA A 79 10.06 14.82 24.40
CA ALA A 79 10.87 14.86 25.61
C ALA A 79 12.35 14.52 25.40
N ARG A 80 12.72 13.86 24.26
CA ARG A 80 14.10 13.48 23.97
C ARG A 80 14.57 14.09 22.67
N PRO A 81 15.79 14.66 22.62
CA PRO A 81 16.41 15.00 21.34
C PRO A 81 16.47 13.76 20.46
N LYS A 82 15.94 13.85 19.24
CA LYS A 82 15.97 12.71 18.30
C LYS A 82 17.40 12.43 17.88
N LYS A 83 17.81 11.16 18.00
CA LYS A 83 19.05 10.65 17.43
C LYS A 83 18.77 9.49 16.48
N TYR A 84 19.46 9.52 15.38
CA TYR A 84 19.12 8.67 14.22
C TYR A 84 20.25 7.70 13.89
N LEU A 85 19.86 6.50 13.43
CA LEU A 85 20.73 5.62 12.70
C LEU A 85 20.15 5.41 11.28
N PHE A 86 20.91 5.80 10.27
CA PHE A 86 20.57 5.58 8.86
C PHE A 86 21.26 4.33 8.35
N VAL A 87 20.50 3.38 7.83
CA VAL A 87 20.97 2.10 7.29
C VAL A 87 20.59 2.02 5.82
N GLY A 88 21.54 1.64 4.96
CA GLY A 88 21.25 1.57 3.54
C GLY A 88 22.35 0.92 2.70
N ASP A 89 22.04 0.81 1.43
CA ASP A 89 22.88 0.19 0.40
C ASP A 89 23.67 1.21 -0.45
N SER A 90 23.97 0.89 -1.69
CA SER A 90 24.67 1.76 -2.64
C SER A 90 23.92 3.09 -2.89
N TYR A 91 22.59 3.11 -2.81
CA TYR A 91 21.80 4.34 -2.94
C TYR A 91 22.04 5.28 -1.75
N SER A 92 22.34 4.73 -0.59
CA SER A 92 22.70 5.56 0.58
C SER A 92 24.08 6.21 0.44
N MET A 93 24.99 5.54 -0.28
CA MET A 93 26.36 5.99 -0.50
C MET A 93 26.50 7.01 -1.64
N GLY A 94 25.56 7.04 -2.57
CA GLY A 94 25.64 7.86 -3.77
C GLY A 94 26.46 7.21 -4.87
N GLU A 95 26.38 5.90 -5.00
CA GLU A 95 27.01 5.17 -6.08
C GLU A 95 26.30 5.41 -7.41
N GLY A 96 27.04 5.34 -8.52
CA GLY A 96 26.52 5.48 -9.89
C GLY A 96 27.55 6.08 -10.83
N ALA A 97 27.50 5.70 -12.11
CA ALA A 97 28.41 6.22 -13.11
C ALA A 97 28.15 7.72 -13.33
N GLY A 98 29.17 8.54 -13.14
CA GLY A 98 29.10 9.99 -13.32
C GLY A 98 28.35 10.75 -12.22
N VAL A 99 28.06 10.10 -11.11
CA VAL A 99 27.43 10.74 -9.96
C VAL A 99 28.46 11.56 -9.18
N SER A 100 28.06 12.76 -8.78
CA SER A 100 28.91 13.64 -7.97
C SER A 100 29.14 13.06 -6.57
N PRO A 101 30.33 13.18 -5.98
CA PRO A 101 30.61 12.71 -4.63
C PRO A 101 29.64 13.31 -3.60
N GLY A 102 29.20 12.50 -2.64
CA GLY A 102 28.32 12.94 -1.57
C GLY A 102 26.84 13.15 -1.97
N MET A 103 26.42 12.56 -3.08
CA MET A 103 25.04 12.64 -3.56
C MET A 103 24.11 11.62 -2.93
N GLY A 104 24.59 10.59 -2.23
CA GLY A 104 23.75 9.59 -1.58
C GLY A 104 22.78 10.17 -0.57
N TRP A 105 21.64 9.51 -0.41
CA TRP A 105 20.62 10.02 0.50
C TRP A 105 21.09 10.10 1.96
N ALA A 106 21.98 9.16 2.39
CA ALA A 106 22.47 9.16 3.77
C ALA A 106 23.38 10.36 4.09
N GLN A 107 23.95 11.03 3.08
CA GLN A 107 24.70 12.28 3.26
C GLN A 107 23.76 13.50 3.20
N LYS A 108 22.74 13.48 2.35
CA LYS A 108 21.85 14.61 2.12
C LYS A 108 20.72 14.74 3.16
N VAL A 109 20.15 13.62 3.60
CA VAL A 109 19.03 13.63 4.57
C VAL A 109 19.40 14.34 5.86
N PRO A 110 20.57 14.08 6.53
CA PRO A 110 20.97 14.83 7.72
C PRO A 110 21.11 16.33 7.47
N GLN A 111 21.65 16.72 6.32
CA GLN A 111 21.81 18.13 5.96
C GLN A 111 20.46 18.85 5.80
N ILE A 112 19.52 18.20 5.10
CA ILE A 112 18.16 18.77 4.88
C ILE A 112 17.38 18.83 6.20
N LEU A 113 17.59 17.86 7.11
CA LEU A 113 16.99 17.87 8.45
C LEU A 113 17.66 18.82 9.42
N GLY A 114 18.83 19.38 9.08
CA GLY A 114 19.60 20.29 9.94
C GLY A 114 20.23 19.57 11.14
N LEU A 115 20.58 18.28 11.02
CA LEU A 115 21.17 17.50 12.10
C LEU A 115 22.64 17.85 12.30
N ALA A 116 23.03 18.02 13.57
CA ALA A 116 24.42 18.20 13.94
C ALA A 116 25.19 16.86 13.99
N SER A 117 26.51 16.94 13.97
CA SER A 117 27.35 15.75 14.21
C SER A 117 27.08 15.20 15.61
N GLY A 118 26.78 13.90 15.68
CA GLY A 118 26.39 13.21 16.91
C GLY A 118 24.87 13.08 17.13
N ASP A 119 24.06 13.76 16.31
CA ASP A 119 22.60 13.51 16.26
C ASP A 119 22.24 12.36 15.33
N TYR A 120 23.16 11.94 14.51
CA TYR A 120 22.96 10.80 13.61
C TYR A 120 24.23 9.98 13.39
N TYR A 121 24.02 8.74 13.02
CA TYR A 121 25.04 7.77 12.62
C TYR A 121 24.60 7.10 11.32
N THR A 122 25.56 6.53 10.58
CA THR A 122 25.30 5.83 9.33
C THR A 122 25.88 4.42 9.34
N ALA A 123 25.12 3.45 8.88
CA ALA A 123 25.50 2.07 8.63
C ALA A 123 25.15 1.75 7.16
N CYS A 124 25.94 2.29 6.23
CA CYS A 124 25.65 2.27 4.81
C CYS A 124 26.80 1.69 4.02
N GLN A 125 26.51 0.76 3.12
CA GLN A 125 27.51 0.18 2.22
C GLN A 125 26.86 -0.39 0.96
N GLY A 126 27.54 -0.24 -0.19
CA GLY A 126 27.09 -0.75 -1.47
C GLY A 126 26.89 -2.26 -1.48
N GLY A 127 25.82 -2.70 -2.14
CA GLY A 127 25.52 -4.12 -2.31
C GLY A 127 24.82 -4.79 -1.13
N TYR A 128 24.48 -4.08 -0.06
CA TYR A 128 23.80 -4.65 1.11
C TYR A 128 22.27 -4.67 0.93
N GLY A 129 21.62 -5.59 1.62
CA GLY A 129 20.15 -5.76 1.67
C GLY A 129 19.73 -6.48 2.93
N PHE A 130 18.46 -6.77 3.10
CA PHE A 130 18.02 -7.60 4.22
C PHE A 130 18.45 -9.05 4.03
N SER A 131 18.32 -9.60 2.81
CA SER A 131 18.46 -11.02 2.52
C SER A 131 19.70 -11.40 1.76
N ARG A 132 20.48 -10.43 1.26
CA ARG A 132 21.67 -10.74 0.46
C ARG A 132 22.72 -11.47 1.29
N ILE A 133 23.03 -12.70 0.89
CA ILE A 133 24.00 -13.58 1.59
C ILE A 133 25.38 -12.93 1.63
N GLY A 134 25.95 -12.80 2.83
CA GLY A 134 27.25 -12.18 3.05
C GLY A 134 27.26 -10.64 3.03
N TYR A 135 26.10 -10.00 2.79
CA TYR A 135 25.97 -8.56 2.69
C TYR A 135 24.62 -8.10 3.28
N LYS A 136 24.37 -8.46 4.54
CA LYS A 136 23.10 -8.13 5.20
C LYS A 136 23.17 -6.78 5.94
N PHE A 137 22.09 -6.03 5.94
CA PHE A 137 21.95 -4.83 6.77
C PHE A 137 22.22 -5.11 8.25
N ALA A 138 21.90 -6.32 8.72
CA ALA A 138 22.22 -6.77 10.06
C ALA A 138 23.74 -6.74 10.36
N ASP A 139 24.57 -7.07 9.38
CA ASP A 139 26.03 -7.05 9.54
C ASP A 139 26.54 -5.62 9.69
N LEU A 140 25.94 -4.65 8.95
CA LEU A 140 26.28 -3.23 9.08
C LEU A 140 25.94 -2.71 10.47
N VAL A 141 24.75 -3.06 10.97
CA VAL A 141 24.32 -2.66 12.32
C VAL A 141 25.21 -3.28 13.39
N THR A 142 25.59 -4.55 13.25
CA THR A 142 26.51 -5.23 14.16
C THR A 142 27.87 -4.54 14.18
N THR A 143 28.35 -4.09 13.02
CA THR A 143 29.65 -3.41 12.90
C THR A 143 29.62 -2.00 13.49
N VAL A 144 28.54 -1.26 13.28
CA VAL A 144 28.45 0.16 13.69
C VAL A 144 28.04 0.34 15.14
N SER A 145 27.21 -0.54 15.68
CA SER A 145 26.65 -0.38 17.03
C SER A 145 27.69 -0.21 18.14
N PRO A 146 28.85 -0.90 18.15
CA PRO A 146 29.90 -0.69 19.17
C PRO A 146 30.59 0.68 19.06
N THR A 147 30.47 1.36 17.92
CA THR A 147 31.10 2.67 17.70
C THR A 147 30.24 3.83 18.17
N ILE A 148 28.94 3.58 18.46
CA ILE A 148 28.01 4.58 18.94
C ILE A 148 28.16 4.72 20.45
N PRO A 149 28.54 5.94 20.95
CA PRO A 149 28.87 6.10 22.39
C PRO A 149 27.71 5.80 23.32
N THR A 150 26.49 6.11 22.90
CA THR A 150 25.26 5.93 23.70
C THR A 150 24.17 5.29 22.83
N PRO A 151 24.22 3.97 22.58
CA PRO A 151 23.24 3.29 21.72
C PRO A 151 21.80 3.45 22.21
N ALA A 152 21.59 3.54 23.53
CA ALA A 152 20.26 3.74 24.11
C ALA A 152 19.66 5.13 23.82
N ASP A 153 20.45 6.09 23.33
CA ASP A 153 19.96 7.40 22.92
C ASP A 153 19.40 7.42 21.49
N ILE A 154 19.70 6.40 20.68
CA ILE A 154 19.11 6.28 19.34
C ILE A 154 17.60 6.10 19.50
N THR A 155 16.84 7.03 18.90
CA THR A 155 15.37 7.03 18.95
C THR A 155 14.73 6.40 17.72
N ASP A 156 15.41 6.54 16.58
CA ASP A 156 14.88 6.10 15.30
C ASP A 156 15.98 5.47 14.43
N ILE A 157 15.68 4.33 13.85
CA ILE A 157 16.53 3.65 12.85
C ILE A 157 15.78 3.65 11.54
N TYR A 158 16.31 4.33 10.53
CA TYR A 158 15.75 4.38 9.20
C TYR A 158 16.53 3.49 8.25
N VAL A 159 15.84 2.48 7.70
CA VAL A 159 16.42 1.53 6.76
C VAL A 159 15.77 1.71 5.39
N PHE A 160 16.59 2.05 4.39
CA PHE A 160 16.12 2.17 3.02
C PHE A 160 16.99 1.34 2.07
N GLY A 161 16.33 0.52 1.25
CA GLY A 161 16.97 -0.35 0.28
C GLY A 161 15.98 -1.06 -0.61
N GLY A 162 16.31 -2.31 -0.97
CA GLY A 162 15.42 -3.23 -1.66
C GLY A 162 15.95 -3.75 -3.00
N TYR A 163 16.84 -3.02 -3.67
CA TYR A 163 17.39 -3.48 -4.95
C TYR A 163 18.14 -4.81 -4.79
N ASN A 164 18.95 -4.94 -3.75
CA ASN A 164 19.80 -6.14 -3.51
C ASN A 164 18.99 -7.34 -2.97
N ASP A 165 17.73 -7.16 -2.67
CA ASP A 165 16.84 -8.22 -2.20
C ASP A 165 15.98 -8.84 -3.32
N ASN A 166 16.12 -8.36 -4.56
CA ASN A 166 15.24 -8.75 -5.67
C ASN A 166 15.34 -10.24 -6.07
N ASP A 167 16.42 -10.91 -5.74
CA ASP A 167 16.63 -12.33 -6.04
C ASP A 167 16.07 -13.28 -4.96
N TYR A 168 15.47 -12.72 -3.90
CA TYR A 168 14.95 -13.50 -2.77
C TYR A 168 13.44 -13.52 -2.72
N SER A 169 12.88 -14.59 -2.15
CA SER A 169 11.43 -14.69 -1.95
C SER A 169 10.95 -13.71 -0.87
N GLY A 170 9.71 -13.24 -0.97
CA GLY A 170 9.11 -12.36 0.03
C GLY A 170 9.17 -12.94 1.45
N ASN A 171 8.95 -14.25 1.61
CA ASN A 171 9.03 -14.91 2.92
C ASN A 171 10.46 -14.88 3.50
N THR A 172 11.49 -15.05 2.66
CA THR A 172 12.89 -14.93 3.10
C THR A 172 13.17 -13.52 3.57
N ILE A 173 12.76 -12.52 2.80
CA ILE A 173 12.95 -11.10 3.14
C ILE A 173 12.24 -10.76 4.44
N MET A 174 11.00 -11.20 4.64
CA MET A 174 10.24 -10.97 5.88
C MET A 174 10.94 -11.59 7.10
N ALA A 175 11.46 -12.82 6.98
CA ALA A 175 12.21 -13.48 8.06
C ALA A 175 13.51 -12.72 8.40
N ASP A 176 14.20 -12.20 7.40
CA ASP A 176 15.42 -11.41 7.61
C ASP A 176 15.10 -10.00 8.17
N ILE A 177 14.00 -9.37 7.79
CA ILE A 177 13.50 -8.14 8.44
C ILE A 177 13.21 -8.39 9.92
N ALA A 178 12.55 -9.50 10.27
CA ALA A 178 12.29 -9.86 11.66
C ALA A 178 13.57 -10.06 12.47
N SER A 179 14.55 -10.74 11.88
CA SER A 179 15.87 -10.94 12.49
C SER A 179 16.62 -9.61 12.69
N PHE A 180 16.58 -8.73 11.69
CA PHE A 180 17.14 -7.38 11.77
C PHE A 180 16.48 -6.55 12.88
N ALA A 181 15.13 -6.57 12.96
CA ALA A 181 14.39 -5.85 14.00
C ALA A 181 14.78 -6.34 15.41
N GLY A 182 14.91 -7.66 15.58
CA GLY A 182 15.39 -8.25 16.84
C GLY A 182 16.80 -7.80 17.21
N LEU A 183 17.71 -7.74 16.25
CA LEU A 183 19.07 -7.21 16.44
C LEU A 183 19.05 -5.73 16.84
N CYS A 184 18.26 -4.92 16.13
CA CYS A 184 18.10 -3.50 16.45
C CYS A 184 17.55 -3.31 17.87
N LYS A 185 16.56 -4.09 18.27
CA LYS A 185 15.99 -4.03 19.62
C LYS A 185 17.01 -4.36 20.71
N THR A 186 17.91 -5.28 20.42
CA THR A 186 19.00 -5.65 21.35
C THR A 186 20.04 -4.54 21.49
N ASN A 187 20.48 -3.96 20.37
CA ASN A 187 21.54 -2.96 20.36
C ASN A 187 21.05 -1.54 20.68
N PHE A 188 19.80 -1.22 20.32
CA PHE A 188 19.19 0.11 20.44
C PHE A 188 17.79 -0.02 21.11
N PRO A 189 17.74 -0.27 22.41
CA PRO A 189 16.51 -0.70 23.09
C PRO A 189 15.36 0.32 23.02
N ASN A 190 15.66 1.59 22.79
CA ASN A 190 14.69 2.68 22.73
C ASN A 190 14.32 3.08 21.28
N ALA A 191 14.95 2.48 20.28
CA ALA A 191 14.75 2.87 18.90
C ALA A 191 13.48 2.26 18.29
N VAL A 192 12.80 3.05 17.47
CA VAL A 192 11.80 2.56 16.51
C VAL A 192 12.51 2.28 15.18
N VAL A 193 12.27 1.11 14.62
CA VAL A 193 12.81 0.75 13.29
C VAL A 193 11.81 1.13 12.21
N HIS A 194 12.24 1.97 11.30
CA HIS A 194 11.47 2.40 10.14
C HIS A 194 12.06 1.77 8.88
N VAL A 195 11.22 1.13 8.08
CA VAL A 195 11.63 0.43 6.86
C VAL A 195 10.96 1.09 5.66
N GLY A 196 11.76 1.55 4.71
CA GLY A 196 11.28 2.12 3.46
C GLY A 196 11.89 1.42 2.25
N MET A 197 11.11 1.16 1.23
CA MET A 197 11.60 0.63 -0.03
C MET A 197 11.83 1.78 -1.01
N ILE A 198 13.02 1.80 -1.64
CA ILE A 198 13.42 2.84 -2.59
C ILE A 198 13.91 2.27 -3.92
N ALA A 199 13.88 0.94 -4.04
CA ALA A 199 14.39 0.25 -5.20
C ALA A 199 13.45 0.34 -6.40
N TRP A 200 14.05 0.48 -7.56
CA TRP A 200 13.40 0.30 -8.84
C TRP A 200 14.47 -0.10 -9.88
N SER A 201 14.04 -0.60 -11.03
CA SER A 201 14.94 -0.93 -12.12
C SER A 201 14.28 -0.71 -13.47
N PRO A 202 14.99 -0.20 -14.47
CA PRO A 202 14.52 -0.22 -15.86
C PRO A 202 14.48 -1.65 -16.43
N ASP A 203 15.21 -2.61 -15.83
CA ASP A 203 15.11 -4.03 -16.20
C ASP A 203 13.76 -4.61 -15.78
N ARG A 204 13.06 -5.25 -16.71
CA ARG A 204 11.71 -5.76 -16.50
C ARG A 204 11.66 -6.87 -15.46
N GLN A 205 12.64 -7.81 -15.50
CA GLN A 205 12.63 -8.95 -14.58
C GLN A 205 12.97 -8.50 -13.16
N VAL A 206 13.97 -7.66 -13.00
CA VAL A 206 14.35 -7.08 -11.69
C VAL A 206 13.17 -6.30 -11.12
N ARG A 207 12.51 -5.49 -11.93
CA ARG A 207 11.33 -4.73 -11.50
C ARG A 207 10.17 -5.62 -11.07
N ALA A 208 9.90 -6.71 -11.81
CA ALA A 208 8.89 -7.68 -11.44
C ALA A 208 9.22 -8.37 -10.11
N ASN A 209 10.47 -8.73 -9.88
CA ASN A 209 10.93 -9.32 -8.63
C ASN A 209 10.79 -8.33 -7.45
N ILE A 210 11.22 -7.08 -7.64
CA ILE A 210 11.09 -6.03 -6.62
C ILE A 210 9.63 -5.93 -6.17
N ALA A 211 8.73 -5.90 -7.05
CA ALA A 211 7.35 -5.63 -6.75
C ALA A 211 6.54 -6.85 -6.31
N ASN A 212 6.91 -8.07 -6.73
CA ASN A 212 6.23 -9.29 -6.31
C ASN A 212 6.78 -9.84 -5.00
N ASN A 213 8.04 -9.55 -4.68
CA ASN A 213 8.74 -10.11 -3.52
C ASN A 213 9.18 -9.04 -2.52
N VAL A 214 9.89 -8.00 -2.99
CA VAL A 214 10.54 -7.03 -2.10
C VAL A 214 9.51 -6.08 -1.50
N LEU A 215 8.73 -5.41 -2.34
CA LEU A 215 7.75 -4.42 -1.87
C LEU A 215 6.72 -5.00 -0.90
N PRO A 216 6.08 -6.15 -1.17
CA PRO A 216 5.17 -6.75 -0.20
C PRO A 216 5.83 -7.12 1.13
N ALA A 217 7.08 -7.63 1.10
CA ALA A 217 7.82 -7.98 2.31
C ALA A 217 8.18 -6.76 3.14
N TYR A 218 8.65 -5.68 2.51
CA TYR A 218 8.93 -4.41 3.20
C TYR A 218 7.65 -3.79 3.78
N ALA A 219 6.55 -3.80 3.03
CA ALA A 219 5.27 -3.29 3.50
C ALA A 219 4.69 -4.09 4.68
N ALA A 220 4.99 -5.38 4.75
CA ALA A 220 4.58 -6.26 5.86
C ALA A 220 5.51 -6.18 7.09
N CYS A 221 6.52 -5.30 7.11
CA CYS A 221 7.48 -5.21 8.21
C CYS A 221 6.84 -4.90 9.58
N GLY A 222 5.60 -4.40 9.60
CA GLY A 222 4.80 -4.21 10.81
C GLY A 222 4.59 -5.49 11.62
N GLU A 223 4.60 -6.66 10.98
CA GLU A 223 4.55 -7.97 11.63
C GLU A 223 5.79 -8.24 12.50
N SER A 224 6.89 -7.53 12.22
CA SER A 224 8.16 -7.58 12.95
C SER A 224 8.37 -6.37 13.87
N ASN A 225 7.30 -5.65 14.22
CA ASN A 225 7.34 -4.42 15.03
C ASN A 225 8.19 -3.30 14.41
N CYS A 226 8.29 -3.24 13.09
CA CYS A 226 8.85 -2.13 12.35
C CYS A 226 7.74 -1.21 11.84
N ALA A 227 8.04 0.07 11.66
CA ALA A 227 7.15 1.00 10.99
C ALA A 227 7.48 1.06 9.49
N TYR A 228 6.52 0.70 8.64
CA TYR A 228 6.71 0.89 7.20
C TYR A 228 6.57 2.37 6.82
N LEU A 229 7.47 2.86 5.98
CA LEU A 229 7.43 4.20 5.41
C LEU A 229 7.03 4.11 3.93
N PRO A 230 5.74 4.21 3.63
CA PRO A 230 5.25 4.09 2.27
C PRO A 230 5.58 5.32 1.42
N GLY A 231 5.62 5.11 0.12
CA GLY A 231 5.70 6.16 -0.89
C GLY A 231 7.09 6.36 -1.48
N CYS A 232 8.16 6.12 -0.75
CA CYS A 232 9.52 6.33 -1.25
C CYS A 232 9.85 5.46 -2.48
N GLU A 233 9.21 4.31 -2.61
CA GLU A 233 9.28 3.42 -3.76
C GLU A 233 8.81 4.07 -5.07
N GLN A 234 8.02 5.14 -4.99
CA GLN A 234 7.46 5.82 -6.14
C GLN A 234 8.47 6.75 -6.85
N ILE A 235 9.50 7.19 -6.12
CA ILE A 235 10.42 8.24 -6.60
C ILE A 235 11.22 7.79 -7.80
N MET A 236 11.68 6.56 -7.76
CA MET A 236 12.61 6.04 -8.75
C MET A 236 11.93 5.45 -10.01
N HIS A 237 10.64 5.68 -10.18
CA HIS A 237 9.91 5.18 -11.36
C HIS A 237 10.20 5.92 -12.66
N ASN A 238 11.16 6.80 -12.66
CA ASN A 238 11.58 7.56 -13.82
C ASN A 238 12.99 7.15 -14.23
N TYR A 239 13.15 6.49 -15.41
CA TYR A 239 14.47 6.05 -15.88
C TYR A 239 15.43 7.23 -16.13
N THR A 240 14.90 8.46 -16.35
CA THR A 240 15.75 9.64 -16.48
C THR A 240 16.42 10.04 -15.16
N LEU A 241 16.01 9.44 -14.05
CA LEU A 241 16.61 9.62 -12.75
C LEU A 241 17.73 8.62 -12.46
N PHE A 242 18.01 7.70 -13.39
CA PHE A 242 19.10 6.75 -13.28
C PHE A 242 20.38 7.26 -13.97
N SER A 243 21.50 6.83 -13.44
CA SER A 243 22.82 7.00 -14.07
C SER A 243 22.97 6.05 -15.26
N SER A 244 24.08 6.15 -15.99
CA SER A 244 24.31 5.34 -17.18
C SER A 244 24.45 3.84 -16.92
N ASP A 245 24.58 3.41 -15.65
CA ASP A 245 24.59 2.00 -15.26
C ASP A 245 23.18 1.38 -15.16
N ASN A 246 22.14 2.19 -15.24
CA ASN A 246 20.73 1.78 -15.12
C ASN A 246 20.38 1.06 -13.81
N ILE A 247 21.19 1.23 -12.78
CA ILE A 247 20.99 0.66 -11.45
C ILE A 247 20.85 1.78 -10.42
N HIS A 248 21.80 2.70 -10.41
CA HIS A 248 21.89 3.74 -9.42
C HIS A 248 21.23 5.04 -9.88
N PRO A 249 20.68 5.83 -8.95
CA PRO A 249 20.21 7.17 -9.26
C PRO A 249 21.32 8.05 -9.84
N ASN A 250 20.97 8.99 -10.71
CA ASN A 250 21.82 10.11 -11.06
C ASN A 250 21.65 11.24 -10.02
N ASP A 251 22.37 12.35 -10.19
CA ASP A 251 22.33 13.49 -9.25
C ASP A 251 20.91 14.02 -8.99
N ALA A 252 20.08 14.09 -10.02
CA ALA A 252 18.68 14.52 -9.91
C ALA A 252 17.85 13.47 -9.16
N GLY A 253 18.08 12.18 -9.42
CA GLY A 253 17.45 11.07 -8.72
C GLY A 253 17.79 11.07 -7.23
N TYR A 254 19.05 11.27 -6.87
CA TYR A 254 19.47 11.37 -5.47
C TYR A 254 18.89 12.59 -4.75
N GLN A 255 18.76 13.71 -5.45
CA GLN A 255 18.14 14.91 -4.87
C GLN A 255 16.66 14.68 -4.54
N LEU A 256 15.92 14.08 -5.47
CA LEU A 256 14.51 13.74 -5.25
C LEU A 256 14.35 12.69 -4.15
N LEU A 257 15.19 11.65 -4.16
CA LEU A 257 15.15 10.57 -3.18
C LEU A 257 15.40 11.10 -1.76
N ALA A 258 16.40 11.96 -1.58
CA ALA A 258 16.68 12.57 -0.29
C ALA A 258 15.51 13.43 0.22
N GLY A 259 14.90 14.23 -0.66
CA GLY A 259 13.71 15.01 -0.34
C GLY A 259 12.51 14.14 0.07
N ALA A 260 12.30 13.02 -0.62
CA ALA A 260 11.26 12.07 -0.30
C ALA A 260 11.45 11.39 1.06
N ILE A 261 12.68 10.95 1.33
CA ILE A 261 13.04 10.33 2.60
C ILE A 261 12.83 11.34 3.75
N VAL A 262 13.25 12.59 3.58
CA VAL A 262 13.00 13.65 4.58
C VAL A 262 11.51 13.85 4.82
N SER A 263 10.71 13.87 3.75
CA SER A 263 9.27 13.96 3.88
C SER A 263 8.69 12.76 4.66
N ALA A 264 9.10 11.54 4.31
CA ALA A 264 8.68 10.33 5.02
C ALA A 264 9.08 10.36 6.50
N ILE A 265 10.28 10.81 6.82
CA ILE A 265 10.74 10.98 8.22
C ILE A 265 9.87 11.98 8.98
N LYS A 266 9.49 13.11 8.34
CA LYS A 266 8.71 14.17 9.00
C LYS A 266 7.23 13.84 9.15
N THR A 267 6.66 13.07 8.24
CA THR A 267 5.20 12.88 8.15
C THR A 267 4.74 11.44 8.33
N GLY A 268 5.68 10.50 8.48
CA GLY A 268 5.39 9.06 8.58
C GLY A 268 5.11 8.39 7.23
N ALA A 269 5.10 9.16 6.14
CA ALA A 269 4.95 8.64 4.77
C ALA A 269 5.49 9.66 3.78
N TYR A 270 6.09 9.23 2.69
CA TYR A 270 6.24 10.10 1.55
C TYR A 270 4.92 10.12 0.79
N ALA A 271 4.32 11.28 0.78
CA ALA A 271 3.15 11.68 0.02
C ALA A 271 2.37 10.55 -0.63
N ALA A 272 1.42 10.05 0.07
CA ALA A 272 0.44 9.12 -0.45
C ALA A 272 0.95 7.71 -0.68
N GLN A 273 0.39 6.85 0.09
CA GLN A 273 0.21 5.46 -0.27
C GLN A 273 -0.49 5.38 -1.63
N PHE A 274 0.26 5.44 -2.69
CA PHE A 274 -0.22 4.96 -3.97
C PHE A 274 -0.10 3.44 -3.97
N ALA A 275 -1.08 2.78 -3.38
CA ALA A 275 -1.47 1.53 -3.98
C ALA A 275 -1.96 1.91 -5.38
N TYR A 276 -1.33 1.42 -6.42
CA TYR A 276 -1.66 1.72 -7.83
C TYR A 276 -3.11 1.48 -8.20
N ASN A 277 -3.83 0.70 -7.40
CA ASN A 277 -5.26 0.44 -7.54
C ASN A 277 -6.13 1.46 -6.81
N SER A 278 -5.54 2.50 -6.21
CA SER A 278 -6.24 3.42 -5.32
C SER A 278 -5.85 4.88 -5.49
N ILE A 279 -5.39 5.28 -6.68
CA ILE A 279 -5.55 6.68 -7.01
C ILE A 279 -7.05 6.93 -6.95
N GLU A 280 -7.49 7.65 -5.92
CA GLU A 280 -8.87 8.10 -5.84
C GLU A 280 -9.05 9.14 -6.93
N LEU A 281 -9.40 8.65 -8.10
CA LEU A 281 -9.65 9.42 -9.30
C LEU A 281 -11.16 9.39 -9.52
N ALA A 282 -11.80 10.53 -9.41
CA ALA A 282 -13.20 10.66 -9.76
C ALA A 282 -13.34 11.02 -11.24
N PRO A 283 -14.27 10.39 -11.99
CA PRO A 283 -14.58 10.79 -13.36
C PRO A 283 -14.96 12.27 -13.44
N ALA A 284 -14.37 12.97 -14.40
CA ALA A 284 -14.69 14.38 -14.67
C ALA A 284 -14.55 14.68 -16.17
N GLY A 285 -15.10 15.79 -16.60
CA GLY A 285 -15.06 16.22 -18.00
C GLY A 285 -15.75 15.21 -18.93
N ILE A 286 -14.97 14.62 -19.84
CA ILE A 286 -15.51 13.64 -20.80
C ILE A 286 -15.63 12.22 -20.23
N ALA A 287 -15.02 11.93 -19.08
CA ALA A 287 -15.03 10.59 -18.48
C ALA A 287 -16.34 10.31 -17.74
N THR A 288 -16.88 9.14 -17.97
CA THR A 288 -18.10 8.64 -17.26
C THR A 288 -17.76 7.49 -16.30
N LYS A 289 -16.69 6.74 -16.57
CA LYS A 289 -16.28 5.59 -15.78
C LYS A 289 -14.79 5.31 -16.00
N TYR A 290 -14.16 4.69 -15.00
CA TYR A 290 -12.81 4.14 -15.11
C TYR A 290 -12.79 2.63 -14.95
N SER A 291 -11.81 2.02 -15.59
CA SER A 291 -11.38 0.67 -15.34
C SER A 291 -9.86 0.64 -15.30
N TRP A 292 -9.30 0.08 -14.24
CA TRP A 292 -7.88 -0.19 -14.13
C TRP A 292 -7.58 -1.59 -14.61
N GLY A 293 -6.45 -1.77 -15.27
CA GLY A 293 -6.10 -3.01 -15.93
C GLY A 293 -6.62 -3.05 -17.36
N GLY A 294 -6.27 -4.07 -18.11
CA GLY A 294 -6.96 -4.18 -19.34
C GLY A 294 -6.26 -4.69 -20.55
N PHE A 295 -5.88 -4.03 -21.56
CA PHE A 295 -5.47 -4.60 -22.83
C PHE A 295 -4.02 -5.06 -22.78
N SER A 296 -3.77 -6.38 -22.71
CA SER A 296 -2.42 -6.97 -22.79
C SER A 296 -1.64 -6.55 -24.04
N GLU A 297 -2.36 -6.14 -25.07
CA GLU A 297 -1.81 -5.72 -26.35
C GLU A 297 -1.23 -4.30 -26.36
N CYS A 298 -1.51 -3.48 -25.35
CA CYS A 298 -0.92 -2.14 -25.23
C CYS A 298 0.45 -2.16 -24.55
N ILE A 299 1.14 -3.27 -24.51
CA ILE A 299 2.45 -3.38 -23.90
C ILE A 299 3.45 -2.62 -24.77
N TYR A 300 3.74 -1.42 -24.34
CA TYR A 300 4.89 -0.69 -24.84
C TYR A 300 6.08 -0.98 -23.96
N ALA A 301 7.21 -1.32 -24.55
CA ALA A 301 8.41 -1.77 -23.85
C ALA A 301 8.99 -0.78 -22.84
N ASN A 302 8.50 0.43 -22.78
CA ASN A 302 9.02 1.53 -21.95
C ASN A 302 8.05 1.96 -20.85
N THR A 303 7.21 1.07 -20.40
CA THR A 303 6.27 1.41 -19.33
C THR A 303 6.92 1.42 -17.99
N TRP A 304 6.80 2.52 -17.37
CA TRP A 304 7.15 2.88 -16.02
C TRP A 304 6.18 2.29 -15.04
N THR A 305 6.52 1.16 -14.47
CA THR A 305 5.51 0.55 -13.67
C THR A 305 6.14 -0.17 -12.50
N LEU A 306 5.61 0.05 -11.34
CA LEU A 306 5.63 -0.95 -10.28
C LEU A 306 5.12 -2.24 -10.88
N ALA A 307 5.37 -3.30 -10.32
CA ALA A 307 5.30 -4.60 -10.88
C ALA A 307 3.97 -5.25 -11.08
N LYS A 308 2.94 -4.72 -10.62
CA LYS A 308 1.70 -5.00 -11.34
C LYS A 308 1.63 -4.15 -12.60
N ALA A 309 2.76 -4.00 -13.11
CA ALA A 309 3.23 -3.06 -14.07
C ALA A 309 2.56 -3.12 -15.38
N ASP A 310 2.37 -4.30 -15.81
CA ASP A 310 1.72 -4.53 -17.09
C ASP A 310 0.24 -4.17 -17.04
N ASP A 311 -0.30 -3.92 -15.83
CA ASP A 311 -1.73 -3.65 -15.60
C ASP A 311 -2.05 -2.18 -15.34
N GLN A 312 -1.08 -1.30 -15.39
CA GLN A 312 -1.32 0.12 -15.11
C GLN A 312 -1.83 0.88 -16.32
N ARG A 313 -2.97 0.46 -16.75
CA ARG A 313 -3.73 1.16 -17.76
C ARG A 313 -4.98 1.73 -17.12
N LEU A 314 -5.17 3.00 -17.33
CA LEU A 314 -6.43 3.64 -17.06
C LEU A 314 -7.28 3.58 -18.33
N THR A 315 -8.31 2.79 -18.32
CA THR A 315 -9.34 2.87 -19.35
C THR A 315 -10.39 3.86 -18.92
N VAL A 316 -10.46 4.97 -19.63
CA VAL A 316 -11.48 6.01 -19.49
C VAL A 316 -12.62 5.66 -20.43
N THR A 317 -13.80 5.37 -19.87
CA THR A 317 -15.03 5.27 -20.66
C THR A 317 -15.68 6.65 -20.74
N CYS A 318 -16.05 7.07 -21.94
CA CYS A 318 -16.75 8.33 -22.17
C CYS A 318 -18.05 8.07 -22.96
N ALA A 319 -18.98 9.00 -22.90
CA ALA A 319 -20.03 9.04 -23.89
C ALA A 319 -19.38 9.28 -25.27
N SER A 320 -19.98 8.77 -26.35
CA SER A 320 -19.42 8.98 -27.69
C SER A 320 -19.01 10.44 -27.91
N GLN A 321 -17.71 10.66 -28.13
CA GLN A 321 -17.08 11.99 -28.20
C GLN A 321 -16.38 12.21 -29.51
N THR A 322 -16.30 13.46 -29.91
CA THR A 322 -15.27 13.89 -30.87
C THR A 322 -14.09 14.46 -30.10
N ILE A 323 -12.95 13.81 -30.20
CA ILE A 323 -11.68 14.26 -29.62
C ILE A 323 -10.92 15.01 -30.67
N LYS A 324 -10.75 16.31 -30.49
CA LYS A 324 -9.92 17.15 -31.38
C LYS A 324 -8.47 17.13 -30.90
N GLY A 325 -7.54 16.92 -31.83
CA GLY A 325 -6.14 16.73 -31.50
C GLY A 325 -5.47 17.88 -30.77
N ASP A 326 -5.88 19.11 -31.07
CA ASP A 326 -5.35 20.34 -30.46
C ASP A 326 -6.08 20.84 -29.21
N THR A 327 -7.07 20.07 -28.73
CA THR A 327 -7.95 20.48 -27.63
C THR A 327 -7.60 19.72 -26.36
N LYS A 328 -7.70 20.41 -25.21
CA LYS A 328 -7.56 19.81 -23.88
C LYS A 328 -8.89 19.24 -23.40
N TYR A 329 -8.85 18.02 -22.89
CA TYR A 329 -10.01 17.34 -22.28
C TYR A 329 -9.69 16.93 -20.85
N SER A 330 -10.48 17.41 -19.88
CA SER A 330 -10.46 16.86 -18.53
C SER A 330 -11.01 15.43 -18.57
N ILE A 331 -10.30 14.52 -17.91
CA ILE A 331 -10.68 13.11 -17.80
C ILE A 331 -10.80 12.67 -16.35
N GLY A 332 -10.43 13.51 -15.37
CA GLY A 332 -10.58 13.12 -13.98
C GLY A 332 -10.21 14.18 -12.98
N THR A 333 -10.64 13.97 -11.74
CA THR A 333 -10.25 14.77 -10.59
C THR A 333 -9.51 13.89 -9.60
N LEU A 334 -8.26 14.23 -9.29
CA LEU A 334 -7.42 13.54 -8.33
C LEU A 334 -7.82 13.90 -6.90
N SER A 335 -7.90 12.91 -6.04
CA SER A 335 -8.09 13.13 -4.60
C SER A 335 -6.89 13.84 -4.00
N THR A 336 -7.15 14.78 -3.09
CA THR A 336 -6.11 15.44 -2.29
C THR A 336 -5.89 14.77 -0.94
N LYS A 337 -6.54 13.64 -0.68
CA LYS A 337 -6.45 12.89 0.58
C LYS A 337 -5.01 12.58 0.99
N TYR A 338 -4.14 12.36 0.02
CA TYR A 338 -2.76 11.97 0.23
C TYR A 338 -1.74 13.06 -0.12
N GLY A 339 -2.16 14.25 -0.39
CA GLY A 339 -1.32 15.36 -0.76
C GLY A 339 -1.81 16.09 -2.02
N ARG A 340 -1.04 17.06 -2.46
CA ARG A 340 -1.32 17.80 -3.69
C ARG A 340 -0.51 17.20 -4.84
N PRO A 341 -1.14 16.83 -5.98
CA PRO A 341 -0.38 16.45 -7.17
C PRO A 341 0.52 17.59 -7.64
N TYR A 342 1.71 17.24 -8.13
CA TYR A 342 2.51 18.21 -8.87
C TYR A 342 1.82 18.53 -10.20
N ASP A 343 1.85 19.79 -10.57
CA ASP A 343 1.51 20.20 -11.92
C ASP A 343 2.56 19.64 -12.86
N VAL A 344 2.16 18.74 -13.75
CA VAL A 344 3.07 18.02 -14.63
C VAL A 344 2.40 17.75 -15.98
N ALA A 345 3.22 17.78 -17.02
CA ALA A 345 2.84 17.36 -18.36
C ALA A 345 3.71 16.17 -18.77
N MET A 346 3.10 15.09 -19.16
CA MET A 346 3.79 13.84 -19.49
C MET A 346 3.34 13.32 -20.84
N ALA A 347 4.30 12.87 -21.67
CA ALA A 347 3.97 12.13 -22.88
C ALA A 347 3.32 10.79 -22.49
N CYS A 348 2.21 10.48 -23.12
CA CYS A 348 1.43 9.29 -22.84
C CYS A 348 1.06 8.61 -24.16
N GLN A 349 1.21 7.31 -24.22
CA GLN A 349 0.65 6.51 -25.31
C GLN A 349 -0.75 6.08 -24.91
N ALA A 350 -1.66 6.06 -25.87
CA ALA A 350 -3.03 5.68 -25.65
C ALA A 350 -3.57 4.86 -26.81
N MET A 351 -4.64 4.13 -26.52
CA MET A 351 -5.46 3.47 -27.54
C MET A 351 -6.91 3.93 -27.37
N THR A 352 -7.56 4.18 -28.49
CA THR A 352 -8.97 4.58 -28.49
C THR A 352 -9.84 3.50 -29.11
N THR A 353 -11.06 3.35 -28.58
CA THR A 353 -12.10 2.49 -29.16
C THR A 353 -13.31 3.32 -29.54
N GLY A 354 -14.08 2.80 -30.49
CA GLY A 354 -15.27 3.48 -30.99
C GLY A 354 -14.98 4.52 -32.07
N TYR A 355 -13.75 4.58 -32.53
CA TYR A 355 -13.35 5.47 -33.59
C TYR A 355 -13.97 5.07 -34.95
N VAL A 356 -14.58 6.03 -35.64
CA VAL A 356 -15.24 5.76 -36.91
C VAL A 356 -14.29 6.05 -38.06
N VAL A 357 -13.35 5.15 -38.33
CA VAL A 357 -12.81 4.91 -39.63
C VAL A 357 -12.97 3.42 -39.93
N GLY A 358 -14.15 3.02 -40.16
CA GLY A 358 -14.51 1.86 -40.92
C GLY A 358 -14.31 0.45 -40.34
N ASP A 359 -13.56 0.24 -39.26
CA ASP A 359 -13.18 -1.10 -38.85
C ASP A 359 -13.51 -1.46 -37.38
N GLY A 360 -14.00 -0.53 -36.56
CA GLY A 360 -14.35 -0.78 -35.16
C GLY A 360 -13.19 -1.18 -34.27
N GLY A 361 -11.95 -1.08 -34.71
CA GLY A 361 -10.75 -1.50 -34.03
C GLY A 361 -10.19 -0.49 -33.03
N PHE A 362 -9.11 -0.89 -32.38
CA PHE A 362 -8.33 -0.01 -31.52
C PHE A 362 -7.33 0.80 -32.35
N HIS A 363 -7.27 2.10 -32.09
CA HIS A 363 -6.33 2.98 -32.80
C HIS A 363 -5.30 3.53 -31.81
N LYS A 364 -4.03 3.36 -32.16
CA LYS A 364 -2.91 3.92 -31.40
C LYS A 364 -2.82 5.42 -31.62
N ILE A 365 -2.66 6.14 -30.52
CA ILE A 365 -2.42 7.58 -30.52
C ILE A 365 -1.33 7.92 -29.51
N ASN A 366 -0.64 9.03 -29.72
CA ASN A 366 0.11 9.70 -28.67
C ASN A 366 -0.73 10.83 -28.12
N CYS A 367 -0.63 11.10 -26.84
CA CYS A 367 -1.20 12.28 -26.22
C CYS A 367 -0.28 12.79 -25.11
N GLN A 368 -0.53 14.00 -24.67
CA GLN A 368 0.07 14.55 -23.48
C GLN A 368 -0.95 14.45 -22.34
N MET A 369 -0.59 13.75 -21.28
CA MET A 369 -1.35 13.75 -20.05
C MET A 369 -0.87 14.90 -19.17
N MET A 370 -1.79 15.65 -18.62
CA MET A 370 -1.50 16.79 -17.76
C MET A 370 -2.20 16.63 -16.41
N VAL A 371 -1.44 16.96 -15.37
CA VAL A 371 -1.98 17.20 -14.04
C VAL A 371 -1.81 18.69 -13.74
N LYS A 372 -2.90 19.38 -13.43
CA LYS A 372 -2.88 20.77 -13.00
C LYS A 372 -3.82 20.96 -11.81
N GLY A 373 -3.25 21.21 -10.64
CA GLY A 373 -4.01 21.15 -9.41
C GLY A 373 -4.56 19.73 -9.20
N THR A 374 -5.87 19.58 -9.17
CA THR A 374 -6.54 18.25 -9.08
C THR A 374 -7.06 17.76 -10.44
N ASP A 375 -6.95 18.55 -11.49
CA ASP A 375 -7.44 18.18 -12.83
C ASP A 375 -6.45 17.26 -13.53
N LEU A 376 -6.90 16.07 -13.88
CA LEU A 376 -6.24 15.16 -14.79
C LEU A 376 -6.84 15.31 -16.16
N SER A 377 -6.03 15.63 -17.15
CA SER A 377 -6.48 15.92 -18.52
C SER A 377 -5.56 15.34 -19.57
N ILE A 378 -6.09 15.20 -20.78
CA ILE A 378 -5.32 14.86 -21.98
C ILE A 378 -5.40 16.01 -22.98
N GLN A 379 -4.31 16.19 -23.74
CA GLN A 379 -4.23 17.14 -24.85
C GLN A 379 -3.21 16.66 -25.88
N ASN A 380 -3.05 17.40 -26.97
CA ASN A 380 -2.07 17.11 -28.00
C ASN A 380 -2.17 15.68 -28.56
N VAL A 381 -3.39 15.30 -28.95
CA VAL A 381 -3.65 13.96 -29.50
C VAL A 381 -3.13 13.88 -30.93
N THR A 382 -2.14 13.02 -31.15
CA THR A 382 -1.42 12.89 -32.42
C THR A 382 -1.30 11.44 -32.85
N LEU A 383 -1.08 11.26 -34.17
CA LEU A 383 -0.75 9.95 -34.72
C LEU A 383 0.69 9.57 -34.37
N PRO A 384 0.96 8.31 -33.97
CA PRO A 384 2.31 7.89 -33.58
C PRO A 384 3.35 8.03 -34.70
N ASP A 385 2.94 7.74 -35.92
CA ASP A 385 3.86 7.66 -37.09
C ASP A 385 4.24 9.02 -37.68
N THR A 386 3.34 9.99 -37.58
CA THR A 386 3.52 11.30 -38.25
C THR A 386 3.67 12.45 -37.26
N GLY A 387 3.24 12.27 -36.01
CA GLY A 387 3.14 13.34 -35.00
C GLY A 387 2.06 14.39 -35.37
N ALA A 388 1.27 14.16 -36.41
CA ALA A 388 0.21 15.07 -36.78
C ALA A 388 -0.96 15.02 -35.82
N TYR A 389 -1.57 16.14 -35.52
CA TYR A 389 -2.82 16.20 -34.79
C TYR A 389 -3.91 15.41 -35.49
N VAL A 390 -4.71 14.71 -34.71
CA VAL A 390 -5.79 13.87 -35.22
C VAL A 390 -7.10 14.17 -34.51
N ASP A 391 -8.15 14.37 -35.28
CA ASP A 391 -9.51 14.45 -34.76
C ASP A 391 -10.16 13.08 -34.83
N LEU A 392 -10.61 12.60 -33.65
CA LEU A 392 -11.23 11.28 -33.47
C LEU A 392 -12.72 11.46 -33.19
N THR A 393 -13.56 10.91 -34.05
CA THR A 393 -15.02 10.98 -33.88
C THR A 393 -15.58 9.64 -33.36
N GLY A 394 -16.52 9.70 -32.43
CA GLY A 394 -17.21 8.53 -31.93
C GLY A 394 -16.41 7.75 -30.87
N VAL A 395 -15.36 8.34 -30.28
CA VAL A 395 -14.55 7.72 -29.24
C VAL A 395 -15.42 7.41 -28.03
N THR A 396 -15.41 6.16 -27.59
CA THR A 396 -16.15 5.68 -26.40
C THR A 396 -15.22 5.23 -25.28
N GLN A 397 -13.97 4.91 -25.59
CA GLN A 397 -12.97 4.53 -24.61
C GLN A 397 -11.59 5.06 -25.01
N ILE A 398 -10.83 5.45 -24.01
CA ILE A 398 -9.43 5.83 -24.13
C ILE A 398 -8.64 5.00 -23.10
N ALA A 399 -7.84 4.08 -23.57
CA ALA A 399 -6.94 3.32 -22.71
C ALA A 399 -5.59 4.04 -22.66
N LEU A 400 -5.32 4.68 -21.55
CA LEU A 400 -4.10 5.43 -21.29
C LEU A 400 -3.08 4.54 -20.60
N GLN A 401 -1.87 4.55 -21.09
CA GLN A 401 -0.74 4.10 -20.31
C GLN A 401 -0.27 5.25 -19.44
N ILE A 402 -0.63 5.22 -18.18
CA ILE A 402 -0.34 6.30 -17.26
C ILE A 402 1.10 6.21 -16.81
N PRO A 403 1.94 7.21 -17.12
CA PRO A 403 3.23 7.36 -16.47
C PRO A 403 3.00 7.68 -15.00
N THR A 404 3.93 7.26 -14.14
CA THR A 404 3.89 7.59 -12.72
C THR A 404 3.99 9.09 -12.54
N PHE A 405 3.07 9.68 -11.81
CA PHE A 405 3.19 11.06 -11.35
C PHE A 405 3.35 11.11 -9.84
N THR A 406 4.17 12.04 -9.41
CA THR A 406 4.48 12.24 -8.01
C THR A 406 3.50 13.22 -7.39
N MET A 407 3.03 12.91 -6.18
CA MET A 407 2.28 13.86 -5.36
C MET A 407 3.26 14.72 -4.56
N CYS A 408 2.99 16.01 -4.49
CA CYS A 408 3.69 16.88 -3.54
C CYS A 408 3.12 16.64 -2.15
N PRO A 409 3.93 16.31 -1.15
CA PRO A 409 3.44 16.31 0.23
C PRO A 409 2.91 17.71 0.56
N LEU A 410 1.76 17.74 1.24
CA LEU A 410 1.30 18.97 1.84
C LEU A 410 2.27 19.30 2.97
N PHE A 411 3.21 20.20 2.71
CA PHE A 411 3.94 20.84 3.79
C PHE A 411 2.95 21.75 4.51
N VAL A 412 2.53 21.33 5.68
CA VAL A 412 1.85 22.18 6.65
C VAL A 412 2.89 22.91 7.48
#